data_4f2fa5c36ce713a49dcffce2ed29b593
#
_entry.id   4f2fa5c36ce713a49dcffce2ed29b593
#
_cell.length_a   1.000
_cell.length_b   1.000
_cell.length_c   1.000
_cell.angle_alpha   90.00
_cell.angle_beta   90.00
_cell.angle_gamma   90.00
#
_symmetry.space_group_name_H-M   'P 1'
#
loop_
_entity.id
_entity.type
_entity.pdbx_description
1 polymer ?
#
loop_
_entity_poly.entity_id
_entity_poly.type
_entity_poly.pdbx_seq_one_letter_code
_entity_poly.pdbx_strand_id
1 'polypeptide(L)'
;MAETKIIVIPEGKICDYVDGKFRNDTPEEYVRQTIEKRLVNEHKYLPKQIKIEYTLQLGSRKPRADIVIFDKDCTERTQENVKLIIECKKETVEARNAKDGVEQLKSYMSACPNCEWGMWTNGKQKEVYRKYVNDKGQIDFMDYNDIPSADGSLDDINRPKHRCTRGTNKIK
;
A
#
# COMPACT_ATOMS: atom_id res chain seq x y z
N MET A 1 18.70 -28.35 -19.89
CA MET A 1 17.49 -28.71 -19.08
C MET A 1 17.52 -27.87 -17.82
N ALA A 2 16.48 -27.07 -17.56
CA ALA A 2 16.43 -26.28 -16.33
C ALA A 2 16.17 -27.22 -15.16
N GLU A 3 17.05 -27.23 -14.15
CA GLU A 3 16.84 -27.98 -12.93
C GLU A 3 15.63 -27.40 -12.19
N THR A 4 14.60 -28.21 -12.00
CA THR A 4 13.43 -27.82 -11.18
C THR A 4 13.87 -27.85 -9.73
N LYS A 5 14.16 -26.68 -9.18
CA LYS A 5 14.51 -26.52 -7.75
C LYS A 5 13.24 -26.69 -6.93
N ILE A 6 13.10 -27.82 -6.24
CA ILE A 6 12.02 -28.05 -5.28
C ILE A 6 12.28 -27.18 -4.06
N ILE A 7 11.39 -26.23 -3.77
CA ILE A 7 11.41 -25.43 -2.55
C ILE A 7 10.49 -26.10 -1.55
N VAL A 8 11.05 -26.59 -0.45
CA VAL A 8 10.27 -27.14 0.67
C VAL A 8 9.90 -25.98 1.60
N ILE A 9 8.60 -25.67 1.72
CA ILE A 9 8.11 -24.63 2.62
C ILE A 9 7.96 -25.26 4.01
N PRO A 10 8.61 -24.71 5.07
CA PRO A 10 8.44 -25.19 6.43
C PRO A 10 6.99 -25.06 6.92
N GLU A 11 6.59 -25.95 7.85
CA GLU A 11 5.27 -25.89 8.47
C GLU A 11 5.01 -24.53 9.13
N GLY A 12 3.79 -24.00 8.97
CA GLY A 12 3.39 -22.67 9.48
C GLY A 12 4.06 -21.49 8.78
N LYS A 13 4.69 -21.71 7.62
CA LYS A 13 5.31 -20.67 6.80
C LYS A 13 4.66 -20.56 5.43
N ILE A 14 4.80 -19.39 4.83
CA ILE A 14 4.45 -19.10 3.45
C ILE A 14 5.67 -18.50 2.75
N CYS A 15 5.85 -18.82 1.48
CA CYS A 15 6.91 -18.21 0.66
C CYS A 15 6.40 -16.88 0.08
N ASP A 16 7.08 -15.79 0.39
CA ASP A 16 6.73 -14.47 -0.12
C ASP A 16 6.84 -14.41 -1.65
N TYR A 17 5.83 -13.84 -2.27
CA TYR A 17 5.70 -13.81 -3.73
C TYR A 17 6.75 -12.90 -4.41
N VAL A 18 7.15 -11.81 -3.75
CA VAL A 18 8.06 -10.82 -4.31
C VAL A 18 9.51 -11.15 -4.01
N ASP A 19 9.86 -11.45 -2.73
CA ASP A 19 11.25 -11.63 -2.31
C ASP A 19 11.66 -13.08 -2.02
N GLY A 20 10.70 -14.02 -2.07
CA GLY A 20 10.93 -15.46 -1.88
C GLY A 20 11.30 -15.87 -0.46
N LYS A 21 11.21 -14.98 0.52
CA LYS A 21 11.50 -15.31 1.92
C LYS A 21 10.36 -16.05 2.58
N PHE A 22 10.68 -16.89 3.55
CA PHE A 22 9.67 -17.54 4.36
C PHE A 22 9.17 -16.62 5.46
N ARG A 23 7.84 -16.42 5.51
CA ARG A 23 7.13 -15.65 6.54
C ARG A 23 6.16 -16.53 7.30
N ASN A 24 5.66 -16.06 8.43
CA ASN A 24 4.62 -16.78 9.16
C ASN A 24 3.32 -16.77 8.34
N ASP A 25 2.66 -17.92 8.25
CA ASP A 25 1.37 -18.05 7.61
C ASP A 25 0.29 -17.47 8.53
N THR A 26 -0.09 -16.21 8.29
CA THR A 26 -1.07 -15.47 9.05
C THR A 26 -2.14 -14.88 8.11
N PRO A 27 -3.36 -14.58 8.63
CA PRO A 27 -4.40 -13.93 7.82
C PRO A 27 -3.96 -12.60 7.20
N GLU A 28 -3.13 -11.84 7.88
CA GLU A 28 -2.57 -10.57 7.38
C GLU A 28 -1.57 -10.83 6.24
N GLU A 29 -0.72 -11.84 6.40
CA GLU A 29 0.22 -12.27 5.37
C GLU A 29 -0.49 -12.73 4.11
N TYR A 30 -1.60 -13.44 4.24
CA TYR A 30 -2.42 -13.85 3.10
C TYR A 30 -2.96 -12.64 2.31
N VAL A 31 -3.44 -11.60 3.00
CA VAL A 31 -3.86 -10.35 2.35
C VAL A 31 -2.68 -9.70 1.62
N ARG A 32 -1.52 -9.61 2.26
CA ARG A 32 -0.32 -9.02 1.67
C ARG A 32 0.11 -9.75 0.39
N GLN A 33 0.19 -11.08 0.42
CA GLN A 33 0.55 -11.90 -0.75
C GLN A 33 -0.44 -11.72 -1.91
N THR A 34 -1.71 -11.56 -1.61
CA THR A 34 -2.73 -11.27 -2.62
C THR A 34 -2.48 -9.92 -3.29
N ILE A 35 -2.13 -8.91 -2.51
CA ILE A 35 -1.79 -7.58 -3.04
C ILE A 35 -0.50 -7.62 -3.86
N GLU A 36 0.54 -8.31 -3.40
CA GLU A 36 1.79 -8.48 -4.16
C GLU A 36 1.56 -9.07 -5.55
N LYS A 37 0.74 -10.13 -5.62
CA LYS A 37 0.36 -10.73 -6.91
C LYS A 37 -0.38 -9.75 -7.82
N ARG A 38 -1.29 -8.94 -7.26
CA ARG A 38 -1.98 -7.89 -8.03
C ARG A 38 -1.02 -6.81 -8.52
N LEU A 39 -0.09 -6.36 -7.69
CA LEU A 39 0.91 -5.36 -8.06
C LEU A 39 1.72 -5.81 -9.28
N VAL A 40 2.16 -7.07 -9.30
CA VAL A 40 2.97 -7.61 -10.41
C VAL A 40 2.09 -7.91 -11.63
N ASN A 41 0.97 -8.62 -11.45
CA ASN A 41 0.21 -9.17 -12.57
C ASN A 41 -0.77 -8.16 -13.19
N GLU A 42 -1.40 -7.31 -12.38
CA GLU A 42 -2.42 -6.34 -12.82
C GLU A 42 -1.80 -4.94 -13.01
N HIS A 43 -1.14 -4.40 -11.98
CA HIS A 43 -0.54 -3.06 -12.01
C HIS A 43 0.82 -3.00 -12.69
N LYS A 44 1.40 -4.15 -13.08
CA LYS A 44 2.66 -4.26 -13.87
C LYS A 44 3.91 -3.71 -13.17
N TYR A 45 3.90 -3.61 -11.85
CA TYR A 45 5.12 -3.29 -11.11
C TYR A 45 6.11 -4.46 -11.18
N LEU A 46 7.38 -4.14 -11.42
CA LEU A 46 8.43 -5.15 -11.40
C LEU A 46 8.77 -5.53 -9.94
N PRO A 47 9.04 -6.80 -9.64
CA PRO A 47 9.42 -7.22 -8.28
C PRO A 47 10.57 -6.39 -7.69
N LYS A 48 11.52 -5.95 -8.52
CA LYS A 48 12.62 -5.08 -8.08
C LYS A 48 12.19 -3.71 -7.56
N GLN A 49 10.99 -3.21 -7.94
CA GLN A 49 10.44 -1.93 -7.46
C GLN A 49 9.79 -2.07 -6.08
N ILE A 50 9.42 -3.28 -5.70
CA ILE A 50 8.65 -3.58 -4.51
C ILE A 50 9.59 -3.94 -3.36
N LYS A 51 9.36 -3.37 -2.19
CA LYS A 51 10.05 -3.72 -0.96
C LYS A 51 9.04 -4.07 0.11
N ILE A 52 9.22 -5.24 0.70
CA ILE A 52 8.35 -5.78 1.74
C ILE A 52 8.93 -5.45 3.11
N GLU A 53 8.06 -5.12 4.08
CA GLU A 53 8.42 -4.80 5.45
C GLU A 53 9.49 -3.69 5.56
N TYR A 54 9.23 -2.58 4.88
CA TYR A 54 10.17 -1.46 4.83
C TYR A 54 10.10 -0.60 6.10
N THR A 55 11.24 -0.43 6.76
CA THR A 55 11.33 0.40 7.97
C THR A 55 11.32 1.89 7.60
N LEU A 56 10.37 2.63 8.16
CA LEU A 56 10.26 4.08 8.05
C LEU A 56 10.81 4.77 9.30
N GLN A 57 11.28 6.01 9.14
CA GLN A 57 11.60 6.88 10.26
C GLN A 57 10.44 7.85 10.49
N LEU A 58 9.78 7.75 11.63
CA LEU A 58 8.63 8.58 12.01
C LEU A 58 8.91 9.26 13.36
N GLY A 59 9.62 10.39 13.33
CA GLY A 59 10.17 11.01 14.53
C GLY A 59 11.14 10.07 15.23
N SER A 60 10.91 9.74 16.49
CA SER A 60 11.71 8.77 17.25
C SER A 60 11.35 7.30 17.00
N ARG A 61 10.22 7.04 16.33
CA ARG A 61 9.72 5.68 16.06
C ARG A 61 10.22 5.16 14.73
N LYS A 62 10.36 3.83 14.64
CA LYS A 62 10.76 3.12 13.41
C LYS A 62 9.72 2.07 13.04
N PRO A 63 8.51 2.48 12.62
CA PRO A 63 7.50 1.53 12.17
C PRO A 63 7.93 0.87 10.86
N ARG A 64 7.27 -0.25 10.55
CA ARG A 64 7.43 -0.99 9.30
C ARG A 64 6.18 -0.85 8.45
N ALA A 65 6.33 -0.34 7.23
CA ALA A 65 5.29 -0.40 6.21
C ALA A 65 5.29 -1.79 5.57
N ASP A 66 4.12 -2.35 5.31
CA ASP A 66 4.00 -3.71 4.77
C ASP A 66 4.58 -3.81 3.37
N ILE A 67 4.22 -2.89 2.48
CA ILE A 67 4.74 -2.81 1.12
C ILE A 67 5.05 -1.36 0.77
N VAL A 68 6.22 -1.11 0.21
CA VAL A 68 6.55 0.16 -0.45
C VAL A 68 6.99 -0.06 -1.89
N ILE A 69 6.72 0.91 -2.75
CA ILE A 69 7.09 0.87 -4.16
C ILE A 69 7.96 2.07 -4.48
N PHE A 70 9.02 1.81 -5.23
CA PHE A 70 9.96 2.78 -5.77
C PHE A 70 9.81 2.88 -7.29
N ASP A 71 10.31 3.97 -7.88
CA ASP A 71 10.41 4.06 -9.32
C ASP A 71 11.31 2.94 -9.89
N LYS A 72 11.04 2.52 -11.13
CA LYS A 72 11.76 1.42 -11.80
C LYS A 72 13.27 1.67 -11.90
N ASP A 73 13.66 2.94 -12.01
CA ASP A 73 15.04 3.38 -12.20
C ASP A 73 15.68 3.91 -10.89
N CYS A 74 14.97 3.72 -9.76
CA CYS A 74 15.46 4.13 -8.45
C CYS A 74 16.62 3.23 -8.01
N THR A 75 17.81 3.82 -7.86
CA THR A 75 19.01 3.14 -7.36
C THR A 75 19.13 3.18 -5.84
N GLU A 76 18.68 4.28 -5.23
CA GLU A 76 18.73 4.49 -3.79
C GLU A 76 17.34 4.29 -3.15
N ARG A 77 17.19 3.20 -2.41
CA ARG A 77 15.92 2.85 -1.75
C ARG A 77 15.79 3.50 -0.38
N THR A 78 15.83 4.82 -0.37
CA THR A 78 15.64 5.64 0.82
C THR A 78 14.15 5.98 1.01
N GLN A 79 13.79 6.41 2.22
CA GLN A 79 12.43 6.85 2.53
C GLN A 79 11.97 8.02 1.64
N GLU A 80 12.88 8.88 1.22
CA GLU A 80 12.60 10.00 0.32
C GLU A 80 12.15 9.54 -1.07
N ASN A 81 12.63 8.37 -1.52
CA ASN A 81 12.36 7.84 -2.85
C ASN A 81 11.14 6.90 -2.90
N VAL A 82 10.46 6.71 -1.77
CA VAL A 82 9.20 5.95 -1.73
C VAL A 82 8.12 6.69 -2.52
N LYS A 83 7.45 6.02 -3.45
CA LYS A 83 6.39 6.56 -4.31
C LYS A 83 5.00 6.14 -3.88
N LEU A 84 4.86 4.92 -3.40
CA LEU A 84 3.60 4.36 -2.98
C LEU A 84 3.80 3.49 -1.73
N ILE A 85 2.86 3.55 -0.80
CA ILE A 85 2.82 2.74 0.43
C ILE A 85 1.53 1.95 0.48
N ILE A 86 1.61 0.68 0.86
CA ILE A 86 0.44 -0.16 1.09
C ILE A 86 0.51 -0.77 2.48
N GLU A 87 -0.58 -0.64 3.22
CA GLU A 87 -0.81 -1.27 4.51
C GLU A 87 -1.85 -2.38 4.36
N CYS A 88 -1.49 -3.57 4.77
CA CYS A 88 -2.31 -4.77 4.74
C CYS A 88 -2.70 -5.16 6.16
N LYS A 89 -3.97 -5.46 6.39
CA LYS A 89 -4.48 -5.89 7.68
C LYS A 89 -5.30 -7.16 7.52
N LYS A 90 -5.41 -7.93 8.58
CA LYS A 90 -6.35 -9.06 8.61
C LYS A 90 -7.78 -8.54 8.46
N GLU A 91 -8.64 -9.37 7.92
CA GLU A 91 -10.02 -9.06 7.55
C GLU A 91 -10.86 -8.44 8.69
N THR A 92 -10.54 -8.75 9.93
CA THR A 92 -11.25 -8.25 11.13
C THR A 92 -10.88 -6.82 11.54
N VAL A 93 -9.85 -6.21 10.94
CA VAL A 93 -9.48 -4.82 11.17
C VAL A 93 -10.20 -3.95 10.16
N GLU A 94 -10.93 -2.93 10.63
CA GLU A 94 -11.64 -1.99 9.77
C GLU A 94 -10.79 -0.77 9.43
N ALA A 95 -11.07 -0.13 8.28
CA ALA A 95 -10.38 1.07 7.82
C ALA A 95 -10.45 2.23 8.83
N ARG A 96 -11.50 2.29 9.65
CA ARG A 96 -11.69 3.31 10.71
C ARG A 96 -11.03 2.98 12.04
N ASN A 97 -10.31 1.85 12.12
CA ASN A 97 -9.58 1.51 13.35
C ASN A 97 -8.60 2.63 13.71
N ALA A 98 -8.63 3.07 15.00
CA ALA A 98 -7.85 4.22 15.45
C ALA A 98 -6.32 3.98 15.40
N LYS A 99 -5.90 2.72 15.54
CA LYS A 99 -4.47 2.35 15.57
C LYS A 99 -3.97 1.84 14.23
N ASP A 100 -4.71 0.92 13.63
CA ASP A 100 -4.27 0.12 12.49
C ASP A 100 -5.06 0.44 11.20
N GLY A 101 -5.84 1.51 11.21
CA GLY A 101 -6.65 1.96 10.09
C GLY A 101 -5.92 2.94 9.16
N VAL A 102 -6.70 3.67 8.37
CA VAL A 102 -6.19 4.58 7.33
C VAL A 102 -5.33 5.73 7.87
N GLU A 103 -5.50 6.13 9.12
CA GLU A 103 -4.67 7.20 9.72
C GLU A 103 -3.21 6.77 9.89
N GLN A 104 -2.95 5.48 10.13
CA GLN A 104 -1.61 4.93 10.11
C GLN A 104 -0.96 5.09 8.73
N LEU A 105 -1.68 4.72 7.67
CA LEU A 105 -1.21 4.89 6.29
C LEU A 105 -0.89 6.34 5.96
N LYS A 106 -1.81 7.28 6.28
CA LYS A 106 -1.61 8.72 6.03
C LYS A 106 -0.40 9.28 6.77
N SER A 107 -0.17 8.82 8.00
CA SER A 107 1.03 9.14 8.78
C SER A 107 2.32 8.71 8.05
N TYR A 108 2.34 7.50 7.49
CA TYR A 108 3.48 6.98 6.74
C TYR A 108 3.70 7.76 5.44
N MET A 109 2.63 8.03 4.70
CA MET A 109 2.69 8.84 3.47
C MET A 109 3.23 10.26 3.75
N SER A 110 2.83 10.85 4.88
CA SER A 110 3.31 12.18 5.29
C SER A 110 4.78 12.19 5.65
N ALA A 111 5.30 11.10 6.20
CA ALA A 111 6.72 10.95 6.53
C ALA A 111 7.62 10.66 5.32
N CYS A 112 7.04 10.34 4.17
CA CYS A 112 7.74 10.08 2.91
C CYS A 112 7.50 11.24 1.94
N PRO A 113 8.46 12.17 1.75
CA PRO A 113 8.24 13.42 1.00
C PRO A 113 7.68 13.19 -0.41
N ASN A 114 8.25 12.26 -1.16
CA ASN A 114 7.88 11.97 -2.55
C ASN A 114 6.84 10.85 -2.70
N CYS A 115 6.26 10.37 -1.58
CA CYS A 115 5.16 9.41 -1.63
C CYS A 115 3.89 10.12 -2.08
N GLU A 116 3.38 9.76 -3.25
CA GLU A 116 2.14 10.33 -3.78
C GLU A 116 0.94 9.46 -3.47
N TRP A 117 1.08 8.14 -3.44
CA TRP A 117 -0.02 7.20 -3.37
C TRP A 117 0.05 6.32 -2.14
N GLY A 118 -1.11 5.98 -1.61
CA GLY A 118 -1.23 5.02 -0.54
C GLY A 118 -2.49 4.18 -0.64
N MET A 119 -2.39 2.93 -0.23
CA MET A 119 -3.52 2.01 -0.14
C MET A 119 -3.53 1.32 1.21
N TRP A 120 -4.69 1.31 1.84
CA TRP A 120 -5.00 0.47 2.99
C TRP A 120 -5.97 -0.62 2.57
N THR A 121 -5.75 -1.87 2.99
CA THR A 121 -6.67 -2.95 2.70
C THR A 121 -6.62 -4.05 3.76
N ASN A 122 -7.78 -4.69 3.99
CA ASN A 122 -7.90 -5.91 4.79
C ASN A 122 -8.36 -7.11 3.95
N GLY A 123 -8.28 -6.98 2.62
CA GLY A 123 -8.79 -7.98 1.67
C GLY A 123 -10.25 -7.82 1.28
N LYS A 124 -11.12 -7.28 2.16
CA LYS A 124 -12.52 -6.96 1.87
C LYS A 124 -12.76 -5.48 1.62
N GLN A 125 -12.10 -4.63 2.39
CA GLN A 125 -12.14 -3.18 2.26
C GLN A 125 -10.85 -2.70 1.61
N LYS A 126 -10.97 -1.67 0.79
CA LYS A 126 -9.84 -1.00 0.15
C LYS A 126 -10.08 0.51 0.19
N GLU A 127 -9.13 1.23 0.77
CA GLU A 127 -9.09 2.69 0.77
C GLU A 127 -7.81 3.16 0.10
N VAL A 128 -7.94 4.04 -0.89
CA VAL A 128 -6.81 4.53 -1.68
C VAL A 128 -6.80 6.05 -1.62
N TYR A 129 -5.61 6.59 -1.40
CA TYR A 129 -5.40 8.03 -1.27
C TYR A 129 -4.28 8.51 -2.18
N ARG A 130 -4.47 9.70 -2.76
CA ARG A 130 -3.39 10.48 -3.33
C ARG A 130 -3.09 11.64 -2.40
N LYS A 131 -1.82 11.77 -2.00
CA LYS A 131 -1.31 12.89 -1.23
C LYS A 131 -1.05 14.08 -2.14
N TYR A 132 -1.44 15.27 -1.71
CA TYR A 132 -1.15 16.51 -2.38
C TYR A 132 -0.93 17.64 -1.37
N VAL A 133 -0.43 18.78 -1.85
CA VAL A 133 -0.31 20.00 -1.05
C VAL A 133 -1.44 20.93 -1.46
N ASN A 134 -2.28 21.34 -0.51
CA ASN A 134 -3.41 22.23 -0.76
C ASN A 134 -2.96 23.71 -0.89
N ASP A 135 -3.90 24.58 -1.22
CA ASP A 135 -3.65 26.02 -1.42
C ASP A 135 -3.08 26.75 -0.19
N LYS A 136 -3.19 26.13 1.00
CA LYS A 136 -2.63 26.64 2.27
C LYS A 136 -1.23 26.08 2.56
N GLY A 137 -0.65 25.31 1.65
CA GLY A 137 0.64 24.65 1.83
C GLY A 137 0.62 23.46 2.78
N GLN A 138 -0.54 22.89 3.07
CA GLN A 138 -0.73 21.76 3.96
C GLN A 138 -0.88 20.46 3.16
N ILE A 139 -0.36 19.36 3.72
CA ILE A 139 -0.59 18.02 3.17
C ILE A 139 -2.05 17.66 3.35
N ASP A 140 -2.69 17.20 2.27
CA ASP A 140 -4.05 16.70 2.24
C ASP A 140 -4.14 15.44 1.39
N PHE A 141 -5.27 14.73 1.45
CA PHE A 141 -5.47 13.43 0.84
C PHE A 141 -6.79 13.37 0.08
N MET A 142 -6.72 12.95 -1.17
CA MET A 142 -7.87 12.75 -2.04
C MET A 142 -8.14 11.25 -2.22
N ASP A 143 -9.40 10.86 -2.07
CA ASP A 143 -9.83 9.46 -2.23
C ASP A 143 -9.85 9.03 -3.71
N TYR A 144 -9.37 7.83 -4.00
CA TYR A 144 -9.39 7.21 -5.32
C TYR A 144 -9.93 5.78 -5.27
N ASN A 145 -10.26 5.23 -6.43
CA ASN A 145 -10.79 3.87 -6.53
C ASN A 145 -9.69 2.81 -6.53
N ASP A 146 -8.52 3.13 -7.10
CA ASP A 146 -7.36 2.24 -7.13
C ASP A 146 -6.05 3.02 -7.23
N ILE A 147 -4.93 2.32 -7.05
CA ILE A 147 -3.57 2.84 -7.24
C ILE A 147 -3.20 2.86 -8.73
N PRO A 148 -2.26 3.71 -9.15
CA PRO A 148 -1.79 3.73 -10.54
C PRO A 148 -1.08 2.43 -10.91
N SER A 149 -1.06 2.14 -12.21
CA SER A 149 -0.18 1.13 -12.78
C SER A 149 1.26 1.64 -12.88
N ALA A 150 2.23 0.73 -13.10
CA ALA A 150 3.65 1.07 -13.13
C ALA A 150 4.04 2.03 -14.27
N ASP A 151 3.26 2.10 -15.33
CA ASP A 151 3.41 3.04 -16.44
C ASP A 151 2.77 4.41 -16.17
N GLY A 152 2.15 4.58 -14.99
CA GLY A 152 1.45 5.80 -14.62
C GLY A 152 0.09 5.99 -15.28
N SER A 153 -0.41 4.97 -16.02
CA SER A 153 -1.75 5.06 -16.61
C SER A 153 -2.79 5.15 -15.52
N LEU A 154 -3.66 6.16 -15.64
CA LEU A 154 -4.72 6.49 -14.71
C LEU A 154 -6.10 6.17 -15.30
N ASP A 155 -6.17 5.41 -16.38
CA ASP A 155 -7.38 5.27 -17.19
C ASP A 155 -8.59 4.73 -16.40
N ASP A 156 -8.36 3.90 -15.39
CA ASP A 156 -9.41 3.40 -14.50
C ASP A 156 -9.52 4.17 -13.16
N ILE A 157 -8.58 5.09 -12.87
CA ILE A 157 -8.42 5.76 -11.57
C ILE A 157 -9.09 7.14 -11.54
N ASN A 158 -9.39 7.72 -12.69
CA ASN A 158 -9.83 9.13 -12.87
C ASN A 158 -11.21 9.48 -12.28
N ARG A 159 -11.75 8.69 -11.37
CA ARG A 159 -12.98 9.06 -10.65
C ARG A 159 -12.70 9.06 -9.14
N PRO A 160 -12.54 10.26 -8.53
CA PRO A 160 -12.61 10.33 -7.06
C PRO A 160 -13.91 9.69 -6.59
N LYS A 161 -13.83 8.90 -5.54
CA LYS A 161 -15.05 8.36 -4.90
C LYS A 161 -15.91 9.54 -4.48
N HIS A 162 -17.05 9.73 -5.14
CA HIS A 162 -18.04 10.71 -4.69
C HIS A 162 -18.49 10.28 -3.29
N ARG A 163 -18.04 11.00 -2.26
CA ARG A 163 -18.71 10.94 -0.96
C ARG A 163 -20.14 11.46 -1.19
N CYS A 164 -21.13 10.56 -1.12
CA CYS A 164 -22.51 10.96 -0.89
C CYS A 164 -22.55 11.74 0.42
N THR A 165 -22.46 13.06 0.35
CA THR A 165 -22.87 13.91 1.46
C THR A 165 -24.37 13.70 1.59
N ARG A 166 -24.79 12.94 2.60
CA ARG A 166 -26.20 12.90 3.02
C ARG A 166 -26.58 14.34 3.36
N GLY A 167 -27.24 14.98 2.40
CA GLY A 167 -27.87 16.27 2.64
C GLY A 167 -28.82 16.13 3.83
N THR A 168 -28.54 16.83 4.89
CA THR A 168 -29.52 17.06 5.96
C THR A 168 -30.60 17.94 5.40
N ASN A 169 -31.66 17.34 4.84
CA ASN A 169 -32.90 18.06 4.60
C ASN A 169 -33.47 18.48 5.95
N LYS A 170 -33.18 19.71 6.37
CA LYS A 170 -34.01 20.39 7.36
C LYS A 170 -35.31 20.81 6.64
N ILE A 171 -36.36 20.02 6.84
CA ILE A 171 -37.72 20.46 6.55
C ILE A 171 -38.08 21.51 7.61
N LYS A 172 -38.44 22.71 7.14
CA LYS A 172 -39.11 23.73 7.94
C LYS A 172 -40.58 23.39 8.05
#